data_f91074fe6c802f1b76fd57e44af2519c
#
_entry.id   f91074fe6c802f1b76fd57e44af2519c
#
_cell.length_a   1.000
_cell.length_b   1.000
_cell.length_c   1.000
_cell.angle_alpha   90.00
_cell.angle_beta   90.00
_cell.angle_gamma   90.00
#
_symmetry.space_group_name_H-M   'P 1'
#
loop_
_entity.id
_entity.type
_entity.pdbx_description
1 polymer ?
#
loop_
_entity_poly.entity_id
_entity_poly.type
_entity_poly.pdbx_seq_one_letter_code
_entity_poly.pdbx_strand_id
1 'polypeptide(L)'
;ASAALAVSDIPFNGPISEVRVARIDGQFVINPTFEQLEKADMDLMVAATYENIMMVEGEMHEVSEAELLEAMKVAHEAIKVHCKAQMELTEEVGKTVKREYNHEVNDEDLRKAVREACYEKAYAVAASGNNNKHERFAAFEAIREEFKAQFSEEELDEKGALIDRYYHDVEKEAMRRSILDEGKRLDGRKTTEIRPIWCEVGPLPGPHGMEDWKNF
;
A
#
# COMPACT_ATOMS: atom_id res chain seq x y z
N ALA A 1 8.12 -19.70 -4.46
CA ALA A 1 7.47 -19.44 -3.14
C ALA A 1 5.96 -19.66 -3.25
N SER A 2 5.24 -18.98 -4.17
CA SER A 2 3.77 -19.05 -4.27
C SER A 2 3.24 -20.48 -4.45
N ALA A 3 3.77 -21.25 -5.40
CA ALA A 3 3.35 -22.64 -5.61
C ALA A 3 3.58 -23.52 -4.38
N ALA A 4 4.68 -23.31 -3.63
CA ALA A 4 4.94 -24.06 -2.39
C ALA A 4 3.90 -23.76 -1.30
N LEU A 5 3.48 -22.50 -1.16
CA LEU A 5 2.37 -22.13 -0.27
C LEU A 5 1.03 -22.71 -0.76
N ALA A 6 0.80 -22.68 -2.07
CA ALA A 6 -0.42 -23.18 -2.67
C ALA A 6 -0.63 -24.69 -2.38
N VAL A 7 0.42 -25.51 -2.45
CA VAL A 7 0.36 -26.95 -2.16
C VAL A 7 0.55 -27.31 -0.69
N SER A 8 0.70 -26.33 0.20
CA SER A 8 0.76 -26.55 1.66
C SER A 8 -0.63 -26.39 2.30
N ASP A 9 -0.72 -26.66 3.59
CA ASP A 9 -1.91 -26.39 4.40
C ASP A 9 -1.91 -24.98 5.03
N ILE A 10 -0.90 -24.16 4.73
CA ILE A 10 -0.78 -22.79 5.25
C ILE A 10 -1.90 -21.92 4.68
N PRO A 11 -2.59 -21.09 5.50
CA PRO A 11 -3.56 -20.11 5.03
C PRO A 11 -2.95 -19.17 3.98
N PHE A 12 -3.54 -19.17 2.79
CA PHE A 12 -3.01 -18.42 1.66
C PHE A 12 -4.17 -18.01 0.74
N ASN A 13 -4.37 -16.70 0.54
CA ASN A 13 -5.49 -16.15 -0.22
C ASN A 13 -5.29 -16.22 -1.75
N GLY A 14 -4.79 -17.34 -2.21
CA GLY A 14 -4.60 -17.62 -3.62
C GLY A 14 -3.19 -17.35 -4.11
N PRO A 15 -2.83 -17.99 -5.22
CA PRO A 15 -1.50 -17.87 -5.79
C PRO A 15 -1.24 -16.49 -6.39
N ILE A 16 0.00 -16.09 -6.34
CA ILE A 16 0.53 -14.93 -7.04
C ILE A 16 1.57 -15.38 -8.06
N SER A 17 1.75 -14.58 -9.08
CA SER A 17 2.85 -14.73 -10.04
C SER A 17 3.33 -13.36 -10.49
N GLU A 18 4.47 -13.38 -11.14
CA GLU A 18 5.15 -12.22 -11.67
C GLU A 18 5.62 -12.51 -13.10
N VAL A 19 5.52 -11.51 -13.97
CA VAL A 19 6.10 -11.54 -15.30
C VAL A 19 6.80 -10.23 -15.59
N ARG A 20 7.84 -10.30 -16.41
CA ARG A 20 8.41 -9.12 -17.06
C ARG A 20 7.70 -8.91 -18.37
N VAL A 21 7.30 -7.68 -18.67
CA VAL A 21 6.78 -7.29 -19.98
C VAL A 21 7.64 -6.17 -20.55
N ALA A 22 8.15 -6.38 -21.75
CA ALA A 22 8.87 -5.37 -22.50
C ALA A 22 8.07 -4.93 -23.72
N ARG A 23 8.29 -3.69 -24.18
CA ARG A 23 7.81 -3.26 -25.49
C ARG A 23 8.99 -3.09 -26.43
N ILE A 24 8.93 -3.78 -27.57
CA ILE A 24 9.98 -3.83 -28.59
C ILE A 24 9.31 -3.60 -29.94
N ASP A 25 9.74 -2.58 -30.67
CA ASP A 25 9.14 -2.21 -31.96
C ASP A 25 7.61 -2.05 -31.90
N GLY A 26 7.10 -1.51 -30.78
CA GLY A 26 5.68 -1.32 -30.53
C GLY A 26 4.90 -2.58 -30.14
N GLN A 27 5.55 -3.72 -29.94
CA GLN A 27 4.92 -4.99 -29.54
C GLN A 27 5.30 -5.38 -28.13
N PHE A 28 4.33 -5.91 -27.39
CA PHE A 28 4.58 -6.42 -26.03
C PHE A 28 5.12 -7.85 -26.08
N VAL A 29 6.20 -8.08 -25.33
CA VAL A 29 6.87 -9.37 -25.18
C VAL A 29 6.88 -9.75 -23.71
N ILE A 30 6.30 -10.91 -23.36
CA ILE A 30 6.32 -11.46 -22.00
C ILE A 30 7.61 -12.24 -21.79
N ASN A 31 8.28 -11.98 -20.66
CA ASN A 31 9.54 -12.60 -20.26
C ASN A 31 10.61 -12.52 -21.36
N PRO A 32 10.97 -11.32 -21.82
CA PRO A 32 11.96 -11.11 -22.86
C PRO A 32 13.33 -11.64 -22.45
N THR A 33 14.16 -12.01 -23.45
CA THR A 33 15.58 -12.29 -23.23
C THR A 33 16.36 -10.99 -22.95
N PHE A 34 17.56 -11.08 -22.40
CA PHE A 34 18.42 -9.91 -22.19
C PHE A 34 18.74 -9.16 -23.49
N GLU A 35 18.96 -9.87 -24.61
CA GLU A 35 19.19 -9.26 -25.92
C GLU A 35 17.95 -8.50 -26.45
N GLN A 36 16.76 -8.96 -26.09
CA GLN A 36 15.50 -8.27 -26.41
C GLN A 36 15.32 -7.02 -25.57
N LEU A 37 15.68 -7.06 -24.27
CA LEU A 37 15.60 -5.91 -23.37
C LEU A 37 16.46 -4.74 -23.82
N GLU A 38 17.63 -4.99 -24.42
CA GLU A 38 18.48 -3.91 -24.95
C GLU A 38 17.80 -3.04 -26.02
N LYS A 39 16.73 -3.54 -26.65
CA LYS A 39 15.95 -2.85 -27.70
C LYS A 39 14.61 -2.33 -27.20
N ALA A 40 14.29 -2.59 -25.93
CA ALA A 40 13.00 -2.24 -25.37
C ALA A 40 12.94 -0.74 -25.02
N ASP A 41 11.82 -0.12 -25.30
CA ASP A 41 11.49 1.23 -24.85
C ASP A 41 10.61 1.24 -23.58
N MET A 42 10.19 0.05 -23.15
CA MET A 42 9.50 -0.19 -21.89
C MET A 42 9.96 -1.54 -21.31
N ASP A 43 10.29 -1.57 -20.04
CA ASP A 43 10.63 -2.77 -19.26
C ASP A 43 9.90 -2.70 -17.91
N LEU A 44 8.88 -3.54 -17.73
CA LEU A 44 8.05 -3.59 -16.54
C LEU A 44 8.10 -4.97 -15.88
N MET A 45 8.18 -4.98 -14.57
CA MET A 45 7.88 -6.13 -13.71
C MET A 45 6.46 -5.94 -13.15
N VAL A 46 5.60 -6.92 -13.37
CA VAL A 46 4.22 -6.89 -12.87
C VAL A 46 3.97 -8.15 -12.06
N ALA A 47 3.55 -7.97 -10.81
CA ALA A 47 3.11 -9.06 -9.95
C ALA A 47 1.61 -8.93 -9.66
N ALA A 48 0.90 -10.05 -9.71
CA ALA A 48 -0.55 -10.08 -9.52
C ALA A 48 -1.04 -11.41 -8.94
N THR A 49 -2.22 -11.36 -8.34
CA THR A 49 -3.08 -12.53 -8.13
C THR A 49 -3.87 -12.82 -9.40
N TYR A 50 -4.74 -13.81 -9.36
CA TYR A 50 -5.67 -14.06 -10.47
C TYR A 50 -6.58 -12.85 -10.75
N GLU A 51 -6.98 -12.09 -9.72
CA GLU A 51 -7.95 -11.00 -9.84
C GLU A 51 -7.33 -9.60 -9.78
N ASN A 52 -6.23 -9.43 -9.03
CA ASN A 52 -5.72 -8.11 -8.68
C ASN A 52 -4.23 -7.94 -8.98
N ILE A 53 -3.88 -6.82 -9.62
CA ILE A 53 -2.49 -6.39 -9.75
C ILE A 53 -2.01 -5.89 -8.39
N MET A 54 -0.86 -6.41 -7.92
CA MET A 54 -0.30 -6.14 -6.61
C MET A 54 0.95 -5.24 -6.66
N MET A 55 1.73 -5.35 -7.74
CA MET A 55 2.97 -4.61 -7.90
C MET A 55 3.19 -4.28 -9.38
N VAL A 56 3.66 -3.08 -9.63
CA VAL A 56 4.17 -2.64 -10.93
C VAL A 56 5.40 -1.82 -10.67
N GLU A 57 6.52 -2.20 -11.26
CA GLU A 57 7.75 -1.41 -11.26
C GLU A 57 8.46 -1.54 -12.60
N GLY A 58 9.31 -0.59 -12.93
CA GLY A 58 10.07 -0.64 -14.18
C GLY A 58 10.54 0.72 -14.64
N GLU A 59 11.11 0.74 -15.81
CA GLU A 59 11.61 1.92 -16.47
C GLU A 59 11.16 1.98 -17.93
N MET A 60 11.06 3.20 -18.46
CA MET A 60 10.57 3.40 -19.81
C MET A 60 11.07 4.71 -20.41
N HIS A 61 11.14 4.74 -21.74
CA HIS A 61 11.53 5.89 -22.53
C HIS A 61 10.28 6.61 -23.05
N GLU A 62 9.74 7.55 -22.25
CA GLU A 62 8.65 8.48 -22.64
C GLU A 62 7.43 7.81 -23.29
N VAL A 63 6.93 6.72 -22.69
CA VAL A 63 5.70 6.07 -23.16
C VAL A 63 4.46 6.73 -22.58
N SER A 64 3.34 6.62 -23.26
CA SER A 64 2.06 7.17 -22.77
C SER A 64 1.45 6.30 -21.66
N GLU A 65 0.59 6.91 -20.82
CA GLU A 65 -0.17 6.19 -19.80
C GLU A 65 -1.08 5.11 -20.40
N ALA A 66 -1.60 5.32 -21.61
CA ALA A 66 -2.43 4.34 -22.30
C ALA A 66 -1.64 3.09 -22.68
N GLU A 67 -0.41 3.25 -23.18
CA GLU A 67 0.48 2.15 -23.50
C GLU A 67 0.93 1.40 -22.24
N LEU A 68 1.21 2.12 -21.14
CA LEU A 68 1.51 1.52 -19.86
C LEU A 68 0.34 0.66 -19.33
N LEU A 69 -0.89 1.17 -19.39
CA LEU A 69 -2.08 0.41 -19.00
C LEU A 69 -2.29 -0.84 -19.86
N GLU A 70 -1.97 -0.77 -21.15
CA GLU A 70 -2.07 -1.93 -22.02
C GLU A 70 -1.01 -2.99 -21.69
N ALA A 71 0.23 -2.58 -21.43
CA ALA A 71 1.29 -3.48 -20.96
C ALA A 71 0.89 -4.22 -19.67
N MET A 72 0.29 -3.50 -18.71
CA MET A 72 -0.19 -4.08 -17.47
C MET A 72 -1.29 -5.13 -17.69
N LYS A 73 -2.22 -4.89 -18.64
CA LYS A 73 -3.26 -5.86 -19.00
C LYS A 73 -2.64 -7.11 -19.62
N VAL A 74 -1.71 -6.95 -20.57
CA VAL A 74 -1.00 -8.07 -21.20
C VAL A 74 -0.25 -8.90 -20.16
N ALA A 75 0.44 -8.25 -19.24
CA ALA A 75 1.11 -8.91 -18.13
C ALA A 75 0.13 -9.69 -17.23
N HIS A 76 -1.00 -9.07 -16.86
CA HIS A 76 -1.99 -9.71 -16.01
C HIS A 76 -2.61 -10.95 -16.64
N GLU A 77 -2.93 -10.93 -17.94
CA GLU A 77 -3.43 -12.11 -18.64
C GLU A 77 -2.40 -13.26 -18.62
N ALA A 78 -1.12 -12.99 -18.78
CA ALA A 78 -0.06 -13.99 -18.67
C ALA A 78 0.06 -14.53 -17.21
N ILE A 79 -0.05 -13.67 -16.21
CA ILE A 79 -0.03 -14.05 -14.80
C ILE A 79 -1.21 -14.96 -14.45
N LYS A 80 -2.41 -14.70 -14.97
CA LYS A 80 -3.59 -15.53 -14.75
C LYS A 80 -3.35 -17.00 -15.16
N VAL A 81 -2.60 -17.23 -16.26
CA VAL A 81 -2.23 -18.58 -16.68
C VAL A 81 -1.37 -19.26 -15.62
N HIS A 82 -0.39 -18.56 -15.06
CA HIS A 82 0.46 -19.08 -13.98
C HIS A 82 -0.33 -19.34 -12.69
N CYS A 83 -1.23 -18.43 -12.31
CA CYS A 83 -2.07 -18.63 -11.13
C CYS A 83 -3.00 -19.83 -11.31
N LYS A 84 -3.60 -20.00 -12.50
CA LYS A 84 -4.45 -21.13 -12.80
C LYS A 84 -3.69 -22.46 -12.69
N ALA A 85 -2.49 -22.54 -13.26
CA ALA A 85 -1.66 -23.74 -13.15
C ALA A 85 -1.31 -24.08 -11.68
N GLN A 86 -1.10 -23.08 -10.83
CA GLN A 86 -0.87 -23.31 -9.39
C GLN A 86 -2.14 -23.80 -8.67
N MET A 87 -3.32 -23.32 -9.06
CA MET A 87 -4.59 -23.81 -8.51
C MET A 87 -4.84 -25.26 -8.93
N GLU A 88 -4.64 -25.59 -10.20
CA GLU A 88 -4.76 -26.95 -10.72
C GLU A 88 -3.81 -27.91 -9.98
N LEU A 89 -2.56 -27.51 -9.76
CA LEU A 89 -1.59 -28.27 -8.97
C LEU A 89 -2.06 -28.48 -7.52
N THR A 90 -2.67 -27.46 -6.91
CA THR A 90 -3.23 -27.55 -5.55
C THR A 90 -4.34 -28.60 -5.47
N GLU A 91 -5.21 -28.65 -6.47
CA GLU A 91 -6.29 -29.64 -6.58
C GLU A 91 -5.71 -31.05 -6.78
N GLU A 92 -4.74 -31.21 -7.67
CA GLU A 92 -4.10 -32.50 -7.96
C GLU A 92 -3.38 -33.08 -6.72
N VAL A 93 -2.71 -32.24 -5.95
CA VAL A 93 -2.04 -32.62 -4.69
C VAL A 93 -3.05 -32.84 -3.55
N GLY A 94 -4.30 -32.40 -3.69
CA GLY A 94 -5.35 -32.53 -2.68
C GLY A 94 -5.18 -31.61 -1.46
N LYS A 95 -4.55 -30.43 -1.64
CA LYS A 95 -4.29 -29.42 -0.59
C LYS A 95 -5.19 -28.19 -0.70
N THR A 96 -6.43 -28.38 -1.10
CA THR A 96 -7.43 -27.32 -1.21
C THR A 96 -7.90 -26.78 0.15
N VAL A 97 -7.88 -27.64 1.19
CA VAL A 97 -8.26 -27.26 2.55
C VAL A 97 -7.03 -26.72 3.27
N LYS A 98 -7.12 -25.47 3.71
CA LYS A 98 -6.08 -24.82 4.52
C LYS A 98 -6.40 -24.95 6.00
N ARG A 99 -5.35 -24.95 6.85
CA ARG A 99 -5.56 -24.95 8.31
C ARG A 99 -6.22 -23.64 8.73
N GLU A 100 -7.08 -23.74 9.71
CA GLU A 100 -7.55 -22.52 10.38
C GLU A 100 -6.43 -21.98 11.29
N TYR A 101 -6.17 -20.71 11.18
CA TYR A 101 -5.18 -20.01 11.98
C TYR A 101 -5.69 -18.61 12.28
N ASN A 102 -6.15 -18.43 13.49
CA ASN A 102 -6.53 -17.13 13.98
C ASN A 102 -6.12 -17.00 15.45
N HIS A 103 -5.06 -16.24 15.72
CA HIS A 103 -4.59 -15.90 17.06
C HIS A 103 -4.89 -14.42 17.39
N GLU A 104 -5.73 -13.76 16.61
CA GLU A 104 -6.13 -12.39 16.88
C GLU A 104 -7.09 -12.37 18.08
N VAL A 105 -6.72 -11.60 19.07
CA VAL A 105 -7.64 -11.20 20.12
C VAL A 105 -8.39 -9.97 19.62
N ASN A 106 -9.72 -10.03 19.65
CA ASN A 106 -10.59 -8.94 19.28
C ASN A 106 -11.58 -8.66 20.41
N ASP A 107 -11.86 -7.38 20.63
CA ASP A 107 -12.87 -6.89 21.57
C ASP A 107 -13.73 -5.87 20.79
N GLU A 108 -14.89 -6.32 20.32
CA GLU A 108 -15.77 -5.51 19.48
C GLU A 108 -16.45 -4.38 20.24
N ASP A 109 -16.70 -4.56 21.56
CA ASP A 109 -17.23 -3.50 22.41
C ASP A 109 -16.20 -2.38 22.60
N LEU A 110 -14.95 -2.75 22.85
CA LEU A 110 -13.84 -1.80 22.93
C LEU A 110 -13.61 -1.11 21.57
N ARG A 111 -13.64 -1.84 20.45
CA ARG A 111 -13.53 -1.27 19.09
C ARG A 111 -14.59 -0.21 18.85
N LYS A 112 -15.83 -0.50 19.22
CA LYS A 112 -16.95 0.43 19.08
C LYS A 112 -16.76 1.65 19.99
N ALA A 113 -16.36 1.46 21.24
CA ALA A 113 -16.10 2.55 22.17
C ALA A 113 -15.00 3.50 21.68
N VAL A 114 -13.88 2.96 21.18
CA VAL A 114 -12.80 3.75 20.55
C VAL A 114 -13.32 4.56 19.37
N ARG A 115 -14.10 3.94 18.50
CA ARG A 115 -14.67 4.61 17.33
C ARG A 115 -15.60 5.76 17.73
N GLU A 116 -16.55 5.51 18.62
CA GLU A 116 -17.52 6.50 19.08
C GLU A 116 -16.87 7.69 19.78
N ALA A 117 -15.82 7.45 20.56
CA ALA A 117 -15.13 8.51 21.29
C ALA A 117 -14.15 9.31 20.43
N CYS A 118 -13.52 8.70 19.42
CA CYS A 118 -12.36 9.27 18.73
C CYS A 118 -12.64 9.73 17.29
N TYR A 119 -13.63 9.15 16.59
CA TYR A 119 -13.79 9.35 15.14
C TYR A 119 -14.01 10.81 14.76
N GLU A 120 -14.98 11.50 15.39
CA GLU A 120 -15.30 12.89 15.07
C GLU A 120 -14.12 13.83 15.36
N LYS A 121 -13.38 13.59 16.43
CA LYS A 121 -12.18 14.35 16.79
C LYS A 121 -11.08 14.14 15.74
N ALA A 122 -10.83 12.88 15.36
CA ALA A 122 -9.86 12.53 14.34
C ALA A 122 -10.23 13.11 12.96
N TYR A 123 -11.52 13.08 12.61
CA TYR A 123 -12.02 13.71 11.38
C TYR A 123 -11.78 15.22 11.38
N ALA A 124 -12.05 15.89 12.48
CA ALA A 124 -11.83 17.34 12.61
C ALA A 124 -10.33 17.70 12.45
N VAL A 125 -9.42 16.93 13.03
CA VAL A 125 -7.98 17.10 12.81
C VAL A 125 -7.60 16.88 11.35
N ALA A 126 -8.12 15.83 10.72
CA ALA A 126 -7.85 15.53 9.31
C ALA A 126 -8.37 16.63 8.38
N ALA A 127 -9.57 17.15 8.63
CA ALA A 127 -10.21 18.21 7.82
C ALA A 127 -9.60 19.60 8.05
N SER A 128 -8.82 19.81 9.12
CA SER A 128 -8.24 21.12 9.46
C SER A 128 -7.30 21.66 8.37
N GLY A 129 -6.73 20.78 7.54
CA GLY A 129 -5.78 21.19 6.50
C GLY A 129 -4.46 21.75 7.03
N ASN A 130 -4.09 21.43 8.28
CA ASN A 130 -2.84 21.87 8.87
C ASN A 130 -1.65 21.25 8.12
N ASN A 131 -0.81 22.09 7.50
CA ASN A 131 0.35 21.66 6.74
C ASN A 131 1.54 21.23 7.63
N ASN A 132 1.53 21.59 8.92
CA ASN A 132 2.57 21.17 9.86
C ASN A 132 2.37 19.72 10.28
N LYS A 133 3.24 18.84 9.79
CA LYS A 133 3.19 17.40 10.06
C LYS A 133 3.29 17.08 11.57
N HIS A 134 4.15 17.79 12.28
CA HIS A 134 4.37 17.55 13.72
C HIS A 134 3.18 17.98 14.57
N GLU A 135 2.58 19.13 14.29
CA GLU A 135 1.38 19.58 15.00
C GLU A 135 0.19 18.65 14.73
N ARG A 136 0.02 18.23 13.48
CA ARG A 136 -1.03 17.29 13.11
C ARG A 136 -0.84 15.93 13.79
N PHE A 137 0.39 15.42 13.83
CA PHE A 137 0.72 14.19 14.55
C PHE A 137 0.40 14.32 16.04
N ALA A 138 0.85 15.39 16.69
CA ALA A 138 0.58 15.65 18.11
C ALA A 138 -0.94 15.76 18.40
N ALA A 139 -1.72 16.33 17.48
CA ALA A 139 -3.18 16.42 17.64
C ALA A 139 -3.85 15.04 17.58
N PHE A 140 -3.43 14.13 16.69
CA PHE A 140 -3.92 12.74 16.68
C PHE A 140 -3.49 11.99 17.93
N GLU A 141 -2.24 12.12 18.36
CA GLU A 141 -1.73 11.52 19.59
C GLU A 141 -2.54 11.96 20.83
N ALA A 142 -2.86 13.24 20.94
CA ALA A 142 -3.64 13.77 22.04
C ALA A 142 -5.03 13.13 22.15
N ILE A 143 -5.69 12.82 21.04
CA ILE A 143 -6.99 12.14 21.04
C ILE A 143 -6.84 10.71 21.58
N ARG A 144 -5.81 10.00 21.17
CA ARG A 144 -5.52 8.64 21.66
C ARG A 144 -5.24 8.62 23.16
N GLU A 145 -4.38 9.54 23.61
CA GLU A 145 -4.04 9.63 25.04
C GLU A 145 -5.22 10.08 25.90
N GLU A 146 -6.07 10.97 25.40
CA GLU A 146 -7.33 11.34 26.09
C GLU A 146 -8.25 10.13 26.27
N PHE A 147 -8.33 9.25 25.27
CA PHE A 147 -9.12 8.02 25.39
C PHE A 147 -8.48 7.05 26.40
N LYS A 148 -7.16 6.85 26.33
CA LYS A 148 -6.41 5.99 27.26
C LYS A 148 -6.49 6.45 28.72
N ALA A 149 -6.55 7.75 28.95
CA ALA A 149 -6.64 8.32 30.30
C ALA A 149 -7.90 7.91 31.10
N GLN A 150 -8.88 7.26 30.44
CA GLN A 150 -10.09 6.74 31.07
C GLN A 150 -9.87 5.37 31.74
N PHE A 151 -8.72 4.74 31.51
CA PHE A 151 -8.39 3.39 31.96
C PHE A 151 -7.32 3.44 33.06
N SER A 152 -7.37 2.47 33.98
CA SER A 152 -6.30 2.26 34.94
C SER A 152 -5.03 1.69 34.30
N GLU A 153 -3.89 1.75 34.98
CA GLU A 153 -2.64 1.15 34.49
C GLU A 153 -2.79 -0.36 34.21
N GLU A 154 -3.49 -1.08 35.08
CA GLU A 154 -3.74 -2.52 34.93
C GLU A 154 -4.59 -2.83 33.70
N GLU A 155 -5.61 -2.01 33.42
CA GLU A 155 -6.44 -2.15 32.22
C GLU A 155 -5.66 -1.79 30.93
N LEU A 156 -4.74 -0.83 31.00
CA LEU A 156 -3.89 -0.46 29.87
C LEU A 156 -2.85 -1.54 29.56
N ASP A 157 -2.33 -2.22 30.58
CA ASP A 157 -1.45 -3.38 30.36
C ASP A 157 -2.17 -4.50 29.59
N GLU A 158 -3.47 -4.70 29.84
CA GLU A 158 -4.27 -5.73 29.19
C GLU A 158 -4.80 -5.27 27.82
N LYS A 159 -5.34 -4.05 27.73
CA LYS A 159 -6.11 -3.57 26.56
C LYS A 159 -5.39 -2.53 25.70
N GLY A 160 -4.28 -1.99 26.16
CA GLY A 160 -3.59 -0.87 25.52
C GLY A 160 -3.21 -1.16 24.07
N ALA A 161 -2.71 -2.35 23.77
CA ALA A 161 -2.37 -2.76 22.41
C ALA A 161 -3.62 -2.84 21.50
N LEU A 162 -4.77 -3.25 22.02
CA LEU A 162 -6.04 -3.27 21.30
C LEU A 162 -6.55 -1.84 21.05
N ILE A 163 -6.46 -0.97 22.05
CA ILE A 163 -6.82 0.45 21.91
C ILE A 163 -5.98 1.10 20.82
N ASP A 164 -4.67 0.90 20.82
CA ASP A 164 -3.78 1.46 19.80
C ASP A 164 -4.13 0.96 18.37
N ARG A 165 -4.42 -0.33 18.23
CA ARG A 165 -4.84 -0.92 16.97
C ARG A 165 -6.17 -0.33 16.48
N TYR A 166 -7.17 -0.27 17.34
CA TYR A 166 -8.50 0.24 16.97
C TYR A 166 -8.47 1.75 16.72
N TYR A 167 -7.67 2.49 17.49
CA TYR A 167 -7.47 3.91 17.24
C TYR A 167 -6.78 4.17 15.89
N HIS A 168 -5.77 3.38 15.55
CA HIS A 168 -5.12 3.47 14.23
C HIS A 168 -6.11 3.25 13.09
N ASP A 169 -7.01 2.28 13.21
CA ASP A 169 -8.05 2.04 12.22
C ASP A 169 -9.01 3.24 12.10
N VAL A 170 -9.40 3.84 13.23
CA VAL A 170 -10.25 5.04 13.28
C VAL A 170 -9.55 6.24 12.65
N GLU A 171 -8.30 6.49 13.01
CA GLU A 171 -7.48 7.56 12.43
C GLU A 171 -7.36 7.42 10.91
N LYS A 172 -7.01 6.23 10.44
CA LYS A 172 -6.89 5.91 9.01
C LYS A 172 -8.21 6.13 8.27
N GLU A 173 -9.31 5.69 8.84
CA GLU A 173 -10.65 5.88 8.26
C GLU A 173 -11.02 7.37 8.21
N ALA A 174 -10.82 8.10 9.29
CA ALA A 174 -11.11 9.52 9.40
C ALA A 174 -10.29 10.35 8.39
N MET A 175 -8.98 10.07 8.28
CA MET A 175 -8.12 10.70 7.27
C MET A 175 -8.59 10.42 5.85
N ARG A 176 -8.87 9.16 5.54
CA ARG A 176 -9.33 8.77 4.21
C ARG A 176 -10.68 9.41 3.88
N ARG A 177 -11.60 9.39 4.81
CA ARG A 177 -12.95 9.93 4.63
C ARG A 177 -12.92 11.44 4.45
N SER A 178 -12.15 12.15 5.26
CA SER A 178 -11.94 13.59 5.14
C SER A 178 -11.47 14.00 3.73
N ILE A 179 -10.50 13.27 3.15
CA ILE A 179 -10.01 13.53 1.80
C ILE A 179 -11.12 13.33 0.75
N LEU A 180 -11.91 12.28 0.90
CA LEU A 180 -12.99 11.96 -0.05
C LEU A 180 -14.17 12.96 0.03
N ASP A 181 -14.52 13.38 1.23
CA ASP A 181 -15.65 14.28 1.46
C ASP A 181 -15.30 15.74 1.16
N GLU A 182 -14.12 16.20 1.54
CA GLU A 182 -13.67 17.58 1.41
C GLU A 182 -12.94 17.88 0.09
N GLY A 183 -12.45 16.85 -0.61
CA GLY A 183 -11.62 17.00 -1.80
C GLY A 183 -10.27 17.67 -1.52
N LYS A 184 -9.81 17.64 -0.27
CA LYS A 184 -8.54 18.23 0.19
C LYS A 184 -7.67 17.18 0.87
N ARG A 185 -6.38 17.30 0.67
CA ARG A 185 -5.39 16.48 1.38
C ARG A 185 -5.21 16.99 2.81
N LEU A 186 -4.63 16.17 3.67
CA LEU A 186 -4.40 16.50 5.08
C LEU A 186 -3.57 17.77 5.30
N ASP A 187 -2.76 18.16 4.35
CA ASP A 187 -1.97 19.40 4.35
C ASP A 187 -2.69 20.60 3.72
N GLY A 188 -3.97 20.48 3.44
CA GLY A 188 -4.84 21.53 2.89
C GLY A 188 -4.79 21.69 1.38
N ARG A 189 -3.90 20.99 0.66
CA ARG A 189 -3.83 21.03 -0.81
C ARG A 189 -5.02 20.34 -1.44
N LYS A 190 -5.41 20.77 -2.63
CA LYS A 190 -6.32 20.03 -3.49
C LYS A 190 -5.65 18.75 -4.01
N THR A 191 -6.44 17.81 -4.47
CA THR A 191 -5.94 16.54 -5.03
C THR A 191 -5.07 16.72 -6.27
N THR A 192 -5.24 17.83 -7.00
CA THR A 192 -4.48 18.19 -8.21
C THR A 192 -3.29 19.10 -7.94
N GLU A 193 -3.08 19.57 -6.71
CA GLU A 193 -1.97 20.46 -6.37
C GLU A 193 -0.71 19.68 -6.03
N ILE A 194 0.41 20.06 -6.66
CA ILE A 194 1.74 19.51 -6.37
C ILE A 194 2.34 20.26 -5.17
N ARG A 195 3.10 19.58 -4.33
CA ARG A 195 3.84 20.23 -3.24
C ARG A 195 4.85 21.23 -3.80
N PRO A 196 5.11 22.34 -3.09
CA PRO A 196 6.23 23.21 -3.46
C PRO A 196 7.52 22.42 -3.53
N ILE A 197 8.21 22.52 -4.65
CA ILE A 197 9.51 21.89 -4.86
C ILE A 197 10.56 22.97 -4.55
N TRP A 198 11.48 22.62 -3.65
CA TRP A 198 12.62 23.45 -3.34
C TRP A 198 13.90 22.65 -3.59
N CYS A 199 14.84 23.25 -4.28
CA CYS A 199 16.12 22.64 -4.62
C CYS A 199 17.25 23.60 -4.27
N GLU A 200 18.34 23.08 -3.74
CA GLU A 200 19.56 23.83 -3.47
C GLU A 200 20.75 23.02 -3.99
N VAL A 201 21.68 23.72 -4.65
CA VAL A 201 22.92 23.10 -5.12
C VAL A 201 24.08 23.55 -4.24
N GLY A 202 24.98 22.60 -3.94
CA GLY A 202 26.14 22.87 -3.10
C GLY A 202 25.84 23.17 -1.63
N PRO A 203 24.88 22.47 -0.96
CA PRO A 203 24.52 22.74 0.43
C PRO A 203 25.66 22.44 1.42
N LEU A 204 26.64 21.65 1.00
CA LEU A 204 27.81 21.29 1.79
C LEU A 204 29.11 21.75 1.10
N PRO A 205 30.10 22.26 1.82
CA PRO A 205 31.30 22.86 1.24
C PRO A 205 32.32 21.85 0.64
N GLY A 206 32.11 20.56 0.76
CA GLY A 206 33.10 19.57 0.32
C GLY A 206 32.65 18.67 -0.84
N PRO A 207 31.40 18.17 -0.90
CA PRO A 207 30.96 17.29 -1.96
C PRO A 207 30.66 18.05 -3.26
N HIS A 208 31.13 17.52 -4.39
CA HIS A 208 30.78 18.00 -5.70
C HIS A 208 29.60 17.19 -6.24
N GLY A 209 28.57 17.87 -6.78
CA GLY A 209 27.41 17.22 -7.41
C GLY A 209 26.36 16.67 -6.44
N MET A 210 26.32 17.12 -5.18
CA MET A 210 25.20 16.84 -4.29
C MET A 210 24.05 17.80 -4.56
N GLU A 211 22.91 17.22 -4.87
CA GLU A 211 21.61 17.89 -4.90
C GLU A 211 20.80 17.43 -3.68
N ASP A 212 20.37 18.39 -2.86
CA ASP A 212 19.50 18.09 -1.72
C ASP A 212 18.04 18.21 -2.17
N TRP A 213 17.39 17.08 -2.43
CA TRP A 213 15.99 17.01 -2.80
C TRP A 213 15.15 16.89 -1.53
N LYS A 214 14.54 17.98 -1.11
CA LYS A 214 13.55 17.92 -0.02
C LYS A 214 12.15 17.83 -0.61
N ASN A 215 11.67 16.61 -0.73
CA ASN A 215 10.25 16.31 -0.94
C ASN A 215 9.56 16.27 0.44
N PHE A 216 8.74 17.23 0.73
CA PHE A 216 7.94 17.32 1.95
C PHE A 216 6.45 17.13 1.65
#